data_0ac672eff9df7b577db00e49fdd224eb
#
_entry.id   0ac672eff9df7b577db00e49fdd224eb
#
_cell.length_a   1.000
_cell.length_b   1.000
_cell.length_c   1.000
_cell.angle_alpha   90.00
_cell.angle_beta   90.00
_cell.angle_gamma   90.00
#
_symmetry.space_group_name_H-M   'P 1'
#
loop_
_entity.id
_entity.type
_entity.pdbx_description
1 polymer ?
#
loop_
_entity_poly.entity_id
_entity_poly.type
_entity_poly.pdbx_seq_one_letter_code
_entity_poly.pdbx_strand_id
1 'polypeptide(L)'
;VIVAAALVAACGDDITNNNAAVPTFTPNPIVTAADLQTALTTALASTNGGLDFPMWATVVDRAGVVVAVVHSGTGVGDQWLGSRAISAQKANTANDFSLNGFALSTANLYSATQPGGSLFGLQESNPVNTDVVYGGDINEYGTTSDFMVGKKPGGVNVFGGGLALYDATGALIGAVGVSGDTSCADHNIAWRVRDALALDFVPGGVDAGTDDIIYDITGGVSASGFGHPTCGGTEDTFDMPTLYPIS
;
A
#
# COMPACT_ATOMS: atom_id res chain seq x y z
N VAL A 1 -8.04 -55.93 -43.09
CA VAL A 1 -7.31 -54.69 -42.66
C VAL A 1 -8.37 -53.67 -42.32
N ILE A 2 -8.60 -53.43 -41.03
CA ILE A 2 -9.54 -52.42 -40.54
C ILE A 2 -8.72 -51.18 -40.24
N VAL A 3 -8.96 -50.11 -40.98
CA VAL A 3 -8.38 -48.78 -40.75
C VAL A 3 -9.26 -48.06 -39.75
N ALA A 4 -8.80 -47.89 -38.53
CA ALA A 4 -9.43 -47.03 -37.51
C ALA A 4 -9.08 -45.58 -37.80
N ALA A 5 -10.04 -44.76 -38.21
CA ALA A 5 -9.89 -43.33 -38.28
C ALA A 5 -10.06 -42.74 -36.88
N ALA A 6 -8.97 -42.17 -36.34
CA ALA A 6 -9.03 -41.40 -35.12
C ALA A 6 -9.63 -40.03 -35.41
N LEU A 7 -10.81 -39.75 -34.87
CA LEU A 7 -11.31 -38.38 -34.78
C LEU A 7 -10.50 -37.62 -33.75
N VAL A 8 -9.70 -36.68 -34.21
CA VAL A 8 -9.12 -35.64 -33.34
C VAL A 8 -10.24 -34.60 -33.16
N ALA A 9 -10.93 -34.63 -32.01
CA ALA A 9 -11.76 -33.52 -31.58
C ALA A 9 -10.82 -32.37 -31.24
N ALA A 10 -10.75 -31.36 -32.09
CA ALA A 10 -10.16 -30.08 -31.76
C ALA A 10 -11.10 -29.43 -30.71
N CYS A 11 -10.71 -29.42 -29.47
CA CYS A 11 -11.25 -28.49 -28.49
C CYS A 11 -10.83 -27.09 -28.97
N GLY A 12 -11.69 -26.46 -29.76
CA GLY A 12 -11.62 -25.02 -29.93
C GLY A 12 -12.04 -24.39 -28.60
N ASP A 13 -11.07 -24.00 -27.80
CA ASP A 13 -11.35 -23.04 -26.76
C ASP A 13 -11.77 -21.75 -27.44
N ASP A 14 -13.09 -21.53 -27.53
CA ASP A 14 -13.61 -20.18 -27.66
C ASP A 14 -13.11 -19.38 -26.48
N ILE A 15 -11.93 -18.75 -26.65
CA ILE A 15 -11.51 -17.63 -25.80
C ILE A 15 -12.52 -16.53 -26.15
N THR A 16 -13.71 -16.61 -25.57
CA THR A 16 -14.56 -15.44 -25.44
C THR A 16 -13.71 -14.46 -24.62
N ASN A 17 -13.19 -13.44 -25.30
CA ASN A 17 -12.65 -12.25 -24.65
C ASN A 17 -13.77 -11.70 -23.76
N ASN A 18 -13.87 -12.20 -22.54
CA ASN A 18 -14.62 -11.57 -21.48
C ASN A 18 -13.87 -10.28 -21.11
N ASN A 19 -13.91 -9.31 -22.01
CA ASN A 19 -13.58 -7.92 -21.75
C ASN A 19 -14.70 -7.34 -20.86
N ALA A 20 -14.99 -7.99 -19.73
CA ALA A 20 -15.85 -7.39 -18.74
C ALA A 20 -15.13 -6.13 -18.26
N ALA A 21 -15.75 -4.97 -18.47
CA ALA A 21 -15.21 -3.70 -18.02
C ALA A 21 -14.87 -3.82 -16.53
N VAL A 22 -13.70 -3.34 -16.13
CA VAL A 22 -13.30 -3.33 -14.70
C VAL A 22 -14.37 -2.57 -13.92
N PRO A 23 -14.98 -3.15 -12.87
CA PRO A 23 -16.01 -2.48 -12.10
C PRO A 23 -15.51 -1.15 -11.51
N THR A 24 -16.33 -0.11 -11.61
CA THR A 24 -16.07 1.21 -11.03
C THR A 24 -17.04 1.45 -9.89
N PHE A 25 -16.55 1.99 -8.79
CA PHE A 25 -17.28 2.29 -7.57
C PHE A 25 -17.22 3.80 -7.30
N THR A 26 -18.15 4.32 -6.51
CA THR A 26 -18.04 5.67 -5.97
C THR A 26 -17.25 5.61 -4.67
N PRO A 27 -16.01 6.17 -4.60
CA PRO A 27 -15.24 6.15 -3.38
C PRO A 27 -15.87 7.08 -2.33
N ASN A 28 -15.69 6.75 -1.04
CA ASN A 28 -15.98 7.70 0.03
C ASN A 28 -14.88 8.78 0.03
N PRO A 29 -15.22 10.07 -0.13
CA PRO A 29 -14.22 11.14 -0.29
C PRO A 29 -13.58 11.54 1.05
N ILE A 30 -12.78 10.65 1.64
CA ILE A 30 -12.07 10.88 2.92
C ILE A 30 -10.94 11.90 2.79
N VAL A 31 -10.35 12.03 1.60
CA VAL A 31 -9.36 13.06 1.23
C VAL A 31 -9.56 13.45 -0.23
N THR A 32 -9.10 14.65 -0.61
CA THR A 32 -8.97 15.01 -2.04
C THR A 32 -7.57 14.69 -2.57
N ALA A 33 -7.40 14.61 -3.90
CA ALA A 33 -6.07 14.46 -4.50
C ALA A 33 -5.15 15.65 -4.14
N ALA A 34 -5.71 16.85 -4.00
CA ALA A 34 -4.96 18.05 -3.61
C ALA A 34 -4.47 17.98 -2.15
N ASP A 35 -5.29 17.46 -1.22
CA ASP A 35 -4.89 17.26 0.17
C ASP A 35 -3.76 16.23 0.25
N LEU A 36 -3.91 15.10 -0.44
CA LEU A 36 -2.88 14.05 -0.48
C LEU A 36 -1.58 14.57 -1.11
N GLN A 37 -1.65 15.35 -2.19
CA GLN A 37 -0.48 15.96 -2.84
C GLN A 37 0.23 16.92 -1.87
N THR A 38 -0.52 17.73 -1.14
CA THR A 38 0.02 18.67 -0.15
C THR A 38 0.69 17.92 0.99
N ALA A 39 0.04 16.88 1.53
CA ALA A 39 0.58 16.05 2.60
C ALA A 39 1.87 15.34 2.16
N LEU A 40 1.89 14.75 0.96
CA LEU A 40 3.10 14.11 0.41
C LEU A 40 4.25 15.10 0.24
N THR A 41 3.98 16.29 -0.30
CA THR A 41 4.99 17.35 -0.47
C THR A 41 5.55 17.80 0.88
N THR A 42 4.69 17.95 1.88
CA THR A 42 5.07 18.31 3.25
C THR A 42 5.95 17.23 3.90
N ALA A 43 5.57 15.96 3.75
CA ALA A 43 6.34 14.83 4.27
C ALA A 43 7.75 14.74 3.68
N LEU A 44 7.90 15.08 2.40
CA LEU A 44 9.18 15.05 1.68
C LEU A 44 10.05 16.29 1.91
N ALA A 45 9.56 17.33 2.57
CA ALA A 45 10.36 18.50 2.93
C ALA A 45 11.41 18.20 4.01
N SER A 46 11.31 17.07 4.70
CA SER A 46 12.26 16.59 5.70
C SER A 46 12.95 15.32 5.21
N THR A 47 14.20 15.09 5.63
CA THR A 47 14.87 13.80 5.34
C THR A 47 14.10 12.63 5.95
N ASN A 48 14.07 11.51 5.24
CA ASN A 48 13.39 10.28 5.63
C ASN A 48 14.35 9.11 5.85
N GLY A 49 15.65 9.36 5.71
CA GLY A 49 16.74 8.43 5.99
C GLY A 49 17.10 7.47 4.86
N GLY A 50 16.32 7.42 3.78
CA GLY A 50 16.54 6.56 2.62
C GLY A 50 17.34 7.23 1.50
N LEU A 51 16.87 7.08 0.27
CA LEU A 51 17.53 7.50 -0.96
C LEU A 51 17.08 8.89 -1.45
N ASP A 52 16.10 9.49 -0.80
CA ASP A 52 15.48 10.80 -1.12
C ASP A 52 14.85 10.84 -2.53
N PHE A 53 14.26 9.74 -2.97
CA PHE A 53 13.58 9.65 -4.26
C PHE A 53 12.18 10.27 -4.25
N PRO A 54 11.69 10.75 -5.41
CA PRO A 54 10.28 11.08 -5.56
C PRO A 54 9.38 9.87 -5.35
N MET A 55 8.17 10.11 -4.85
CA MET A 55 7.27 9.11 -4.29
C MET A 55 5.93 9.06 -4.99
N TRP A 56 5.27 7.90 -4.89
CA TRP A 56 3.84 7.70 -5.10
C TRP A 56 3.10 7.62 -3.78
N ALA A 57 1.90 8.20 -3.74
CA ALA A 57 0.97 8.00 -2.63
C ALA A 57 -0.42 7.65 -3.17
N THR A 58 -1.07 6.67 -2.53
CA THR A 58 -2.43 6.23 -2.84
C THR A 58 -3.24 6.17 -1.56
N VAL A 59 -4.49 6.65 -1.61
CA VAL A 59 -5.46 6.48 -0.53
C VAL A 59 -6.61 5.59 -1.01
N VAL A 60 -6.99 4.63 -0.18
CA VAL A 60 -8.22 3.85 -0.34
C VAL A 60 -9.21 4.17 0.79
N ASP A 61 -10.50 4.11 0.49
CA ASP A 61 -11.53 4.16 1.51
C ASP A 61 -11.68 2.82 2.26
N ARG A 62 -12.56 2.77 3.27
CA ARG A 62 -12.78 1.56 4.07
C ARG A 62 -13.29 0.36 3.25
N ALA A 63 -13.90 0.59 2.10
CA ALA A 63 -14.32 -0.46 1.17
C ALA A 63 -13.19 -0.94 0.23
N GLY A 64 -11.96 -0.39 0.36
CA GLY A 64 -10.82 -0.70 -0.51
C GLY A 64 -10.92 -0.04 -1.88
N VAL A 65 -11.75 0.98 -2.04
CA VAL A 65 -11.87 1.73 -3.30
C VAL A 65 -10.84 2.87 -3.30
N VAL A 66 -10.07 2.99 -4.37
CA VAL A 66 -9.08 4.08 -4.52
C VAL A 66 -9.79 5.44 -4.58
N VAL A 67 -9.42 6.32 -3.67
CA VAL A 67 -9.93 7.69 -3.54
C VAL A 67 -9.07 8.68 -4.31
N ALA A 68 -7.74 8.57 -4.16
CA ALA A 68 -6.77 9.46 -4.77
C ALA A 68 -5.45 8.73 -5.03
N VAL A 69 -4.77 9.14 -6.10
CA VAL A 69 -3.39 8.73 -6.44
C VAL A 69 -2.63 9.99 -6.81
N VAL A 70 -1.42 10.18 -6.27
CA VAL A 70 -0.55 11.32 -6.59
C VAL A 70 0.91 10.89 -6.66
N HIS A 71 1.77 11.72 -7.24
CA HIS A 71 3.22 11.56 -7.21
C HIS A 71 3.93 12.89 -6.96
N SER A 72 5.13 12.86 -6.39
CA SER A 72 5.85 14.06 -5.99
C SER A 72 6.79 14.62 -7.06
N GLY A 73 7.20 13.82 -8.03
CA GLY A 73 8.04 14.29 -9.15
C GLY A 73 7.28 15.16 -10.14
N THR A 74 7.99 15.86 -11.01
CA THR A 74 7.40 16.71 -12.04
C THR A 74 6.69 15.88 -13.12
N GLY A 75 7.27 14.74 -13.46
CA GLY A 75 6.74 13.80 -14.43
C GLY A 75 6.54 12.41 -13.84
N VAL A 76 5.71 11.61 -14.48
CA VAL A 76 5.37 10.24 -14.04
C VAL A 76 6.61 9.32 -13.96
N GLY A 77 7.66 9.61 -14.73
CA GLY A 77 8.91 8.84 -14.77
C GLY A 77 9.98 9.31 -13.79
N ASP A 78 9.75 10.36 -13.00
CA ASP A 78 10.72 10.86 -12.02
C ASP A 78 10.82 9.96 -10.78
N GLN A 79 9.79 9.21 -10.50
CA GLN A 79 9.69 8.16 -9.46
C GLN A 79 9.55 6.79 -10.09
N TRP A 80 9.88 5.74 -9.35
CA TRP A 80 9.72 4.37 -9.85
C TRP A 80 8.27 4.07 -10.26
N LEU A 81 8.04 3.77 -11.55
CA LEU A 81 6.70 3.51 -12.09
C LEU A 81 5.98 2.35 -11.39
N GLY A 82 6.72 1.31 -11.00
CA GLY A 82 6.16 0.17 -10.26
C GLY A 82 5.60 0.56 -8.90
N SER A 83 6.11 1.64 -8.32
CA SER A 83 5.68 2.12 -7.00
C SER A 83 4.26 2.69 -7.00
N ARG A 84 3.69 3.06 -8.17
CA ARG A 84 2.26 3.39 -8.27
C ARG A 84 1.37 2.20 -7.86
N ALA A 85 1.63 1.03 -8.42
CA ALA A 85 0.90 -0.19 -8.06
C ALA A 85 1.19 -0.63 -6.62
N ILE A 86 2.44 -0.50 -6.17
CA ILE A 86 2.86 -0.88 -4.81
C ILE A 86 2.21 0.03 -3.77
N SER A 87 2.12 1.35 -4.00
CA SER A 87 1.44 2.26 -3.08
C SER A 87 -0.04 1.89 -2.89
N ALA A 88 -0.73 1.51 -3.98
CA ALA A 88 -2.12 1.05 -3.91
C ALA A 88 -2.26 -0.28 -3.14
N GLN A 89 -1.35 -1.23 -3.33
CA GLN A 89 -1.33 -2.49 -2.56
C GLN A 89 -1.06 -2.24 -1.07
N LYS A 90 -0.13 -1.34 -0.73
CA LYS A 90 0.16 -0.96 0.66
C LYS A 90 -1.07 -0.33 1.33
N ALA A 91 -1.74 0.60 0.64
CA ALA A 91 -2.99 1.18 1.14
C ALA A 91 -4.06 0.11 1.37
N ASN A 92 -4.28 -0.78 0.38
CA ASN A 92 -5.24 -1.88 0.50
C ASN A 92 -4.91 -2.77 1.71
N THR A 93 -3.65 -3.16 1.86
CA THR A 93 -3.20 -4.05 2.95
C THR A 93 -3.41 -3.42 4.33
N ALA A 94 -2.98 -2.17 4.53
CA ALA A 94 -3.17 -1.49 5.81
C ALA A 94 -4.66 -1.33 6.16
N ASN A 95 -5.52 -1.06 5.17
CA ASN A 95 -6.97 -1.02 5.34
C ASN A 95 -7.56 -2.38 5.75
N ASP A 96 -7.11 -3.46 5.12
CA ASP A 96 -7.70 -4.79 5.28
C ASP A 96 -7.27 -5.48 6.58
N PHE A 97 -6.08 -5.15 7.09
CA PHE A 97 -5.52 -5.75 8.31
C PHE A 97 -5.62 -4.86 9.55
N SER A 98 -6.27 -3.70 9.45
CA SER A 98 -6.56 -2.83 10.60
C SER A 98 -8.04 -2.85 10.98
N LEU A 99 -8.32 -2.58 12.25
CA LEU A 99 -9.66 -2.56 12.86
C LEU A 99 -9.88 -1.25 13.61
N ASN A 100 -11.12 -0.94 14.01
CA ASN A 100 -11.43 0.26 14.81
C ASN A 100 -10.68 0.35 16.16
N GLY A 101 -10.21 -0.76 16.70
CA GLY A 101 -9.49 -0.81 17.98
C GLY A 101 -8.03 -1.26 17.84
N PHE A 102 -7.53 -1.49 16.64
CA PHE A 102 -6.20 -2.07 16.44
C PHE A 102 -5.66 -1.77 15.04
N ALA A 103 -4.55 -1.05 14.98
CA ALA A 103 -3.86 -0.72 13.75
C ALA A 103 -2.68 -1.67 13.49
N LEU A 104 -2.51 -2.08 12.23
CA LEU A 104 -1.31 -2.73 11.72
C LEU A 104 -0.83 -1.99 10.47
N SER A 105 0.40 -1.52 10.51
CA SER A 105 1.07 -1.08 9.28
C SER A 105 1.47 -2.28 8.42
N THR A 106 1.75 -2.03 7.15
CA THR A 106 2.30 -3.08 6.27
C THR A 106 3.67 -3.58 6.74
N ALA A 107 4.45 -2.75 7.45
CA ALA A 107 5.71 -3.15 8.07
C ALA A 107 5.51 -4.22 9.14
N ASN A 108 4.44 -4.13 9.94
CA ASN A 108 4.14 -5.08 11.02
C ASN A 108 3.78 -6.50 10.50
N LEU A 109 3.45 -6.63 9.22
CA LEU A 109 3.13 -7.92 8.61
C LEU A 109 4.36 -8.66 8.07
N TYR A 110 5.51 -7.99 7.96
CA TYR A 110 6.70 -8.57 7.31
C TYR A 110 7.11 -9.90 7.92
N SER A 111 7.40 -9.97 9.21
CA SER A 111 7.91 -11.19 9.86
C SER A 111 6.94 -12.35 9.78
N ALA A 112 5.64 -12.10 9.92
CA ALA A 112 4.62 -13.14 9.87
C ALA A 112 4.50 -13.84 8.51
N THR A 113 4.91 -13.15 7.42
CA THR A 113 4.82 -13.65 6.05
C THR A 113 6.10 -14.33 5.55
N GLN A 114 7.18 -14.31 6.32
CA GLN A 114 8.42 -14.97 5.94
C GLN A 114 8.30 -16.50 6.03
N PRO A 115 9.20 -17.26 5.36
CA PRO A 115 9.20 -18.72 5.47
C PRO A 115 9.20 -19.19 6.93
N GLY A 116 8.21 -20.02 7.28
CA GLY A 116 7.96 -20.47 8.66
C GLY A 116 7.08 -19.54 9.50
N GLY A 117 6.71 -18.38 9.02
CA GLY A 117 5.76 -17.47 9.66
C GLY A 117 4.31 -17.93 9.52
N SER A 118 3.45 -17.44 10.42
CA SER A 118 2.03 -17.85 10.52
C SER A 118 1.18 -17.42 9.31
N LEU A 119 1.63 -16.41 8.56
CA LEU A 119 0.96 -15.86 7.37
C LEU A 119 1.80 -16.09 6.09
N PHE A 120 2.70 -17.06 6.08
CA PHE A 120 3.47 -17.42 4.88
C PHE A 120 2.52 -17.74 3.71
N GLY A 121 2.78 -17.13 2.55
CA GLY A 121 1.91 -17.27 1.36
C GLY A 121 0.76 -16.25 1.29
N LEU A 122 0.66 -15.31 2.24
CA LEU A 122 -0.40 -14.29 2.24
C LEU A 122 -0.40 -13.43 0.97
N GLN A 123 0.77 -13.00 0.50
CA GLN A 123 0.88 -12.16 -0.69
C GLN A 123 0.49 -12.94 -1.96
N GLU A 124 0.91 -14.19 -2.08
CA GLU A 124 0.65 -15.05 -3.23
C GLU A 124 -0.83 -15.48 -3.31
N SER A 125 -1.49 -15.63 -2.17
CA SER A 125 -2.91 -16.00 -2.10
C SER A 125 -3.86 -14.81 -2.30
N ASN A 126 -3.34 -13.59 -2.30
CA ASN A 126 -4.09 -12.34 -2.47
C ASN A 126 -3.47 -11.50 -3.60
N PRO A 127 -3.61 -11.91 -4.86
CA PRO A 127 -2.98 -11.21 -5.98
C PRO A 127 -3.63 -9.84 -6.20
N VAL A 128 -2.82 -8.90 -6.69
CA VAL A 128 -3.31 -7.59 -7.15
C VAL A 128 -4.15 -7.74 -8.42
N ASN A 129 -5.13 -6.88 -8.59
CA ASN A 129 -5.87 -6.79 -9.84
C ASN A 129 -5.04 -6.02 -10.88
N THR A 130 -4.37 -6.75 -11.76
CA THR A 130 -3.47 -6.19 -12.78
C THR A 130 -4.17 -5.28 -13.77
N ASP A 131 -5.44 -5.52 -14.09
CA ASP A 131 -6.24 -4.68 -14.99
C ASP A 131 -6.53 -3.31 -14.37
N VAL A 132 -6.53 -3.22 -13.04
CA VAL A 132 -6.68 -1.97 -12.30
C VAL A 132 -5.36 -1.23 -12.19
N VAL A 133 -4.33 -1.88 -11.63
CA VAL A 133 -3.09 -1.17 -11.24
C VAL A 133 -2.19 -0.82 -12.41
N TYR A 134 -2.33 -1.51 -13.55
CA TYR A 134 -1.58 -1.22 -14.78
C TYR A 134 -2.47 -0.68 -15.91
N GLY A 135 -3.76 -0.49 -15.65
CA GLY A 135 -4.70 0.07 -16.61
C GLY A 135 -4.60 1.59 -16.73
N GLY A 136 -5.20 2.11 -17.80
CA GLY A 136 -5.31 3.54 -18.08
C GLY A 136 -4.16 4.12 -18.90
N ASP A 137 -4.28 5.41 -19.20
CA ASP A 137 -3.26 6.18 -19.90
C ASP A 137 -2.18 6.65 -18.91
N ILE A 138 -0.92 6.41 -19.22
CA ILE A 138 0.23 6.83 -18.39
C ILE A 138 0.26 8.35 -18.15
N ASN A 139 -0.26 9.15 -19.06
CA ASN A 139 -0.34 10.60 -18.91
C ASN A 139 -1.35 11.05 -17.83
N GLU A 140 -2.26 10.16 -17.43
CA GLU A 140 -3.25 10.41 -16.38
C GLU A 140 -2.82 9.85 -15.01
N TYR A 141 -1.72 9.11 -14.94
CA TYR A 141 -1.24 8.52 -13.70
C TYR A 141 -0.89 9.59 -12.67
N GLY A 142 -1.44 9.46 -11.47
CA GLY A 142 -1.26 10.41 -10.36
C GLY A 142 -2.06 11.70 -10.50
N THR A 143 -3.02 11.76 -11.42
CA THR A 143 -3.98 12.86 -11.58
C THR A 143 -5.36 12.49 -11.03
N THR A 144 -6.29 13.43 -11.03
CA THR A 144 -7.71 13.15 -10.69
C THR A 144 -8.39 12.20 -11.68
N SER A 145 -7.80 11.98 -12.85
CA SER A 145 -8.25 11.05 -13.89
C SER A 145 -7.50 9.71 -13.85
N ASP A 146 -6.67 9.48 -12.83
CA ASP A 146 -5.95 8.21 -12.68
C ASP A 146 -6.91 7.03 -12.74
N PHE A 147 -6.59 6.04 -13.59
CA PHE A 147 -7.47 4.90 -13.85
C PHE A 147 -7.80 4.07 -12.61
N MET A 148 -6.94 4.07 -11.59
CA MET A 148 -7.21 3.38 -10.33
C MET A 148 -8.33 4.02 -9.52
N VAL A 149 -8.57 5.33 -9.66
CA VAL A 149 -9.61 6.05 -8.89
C VAL A 149 -10.98 5.43 -9.17
N GLY A 150 -11.72 5.15 -8.10
CA GLY A 150 -13.02 4.48 -8.17
C GLY A 150 -12.94 2.97 -8.41
N LYS A 151 -11.76 2.35 -8.31
CA LYS A 151 -11.59 0.90 -8.48
C LYS A 151 -10.90 0.28 -7.27
N LYS A 152 -10.95 -1.05 -7.18
CA LYS A 152 -10.32 -1.81 -6.11
C LYS A 152 -9.04 -2.46 -6.62
N PRO A 153 -7.86 -2.05 -6.14
CA PRO A 153 -6.59 -2.62 -6.56
C PRO A 153 -6.40 -4.06 -6.06
N GLY A 154 -6.93 -4.37 -4.88
CA GLY A 154 -6.62 -5.62 -4.20
C GLY A 154 -5.14 -5.77 -3.91
N GLY A 155 -4.69 -7.00 -3.74
CA GLY A 155 -3.30 -7.33 -3.47
C GLY A 155 -2.91 -7.14 -2.01
N VAL A 156 -1.79 -7.78 -1.64
CA VAL A 156 -1.18 -7.63 -0.31
C VAL A 156 0.29 -7.29 -0.49
N ASN A 157 0.76 -6.27 0.23
CA ASN A 157 2.15 -5.88 0.31
C ASN A 157 2.55 -5.73 1.79
N VAL A 158 3.67 -6.35 2.20
CA VAL A 158 4.01 -6.58 3.61
C VAL A 158 5.33 -5.95 4.04
N PHE A 159 5.72 -4.86 3.42
CA PHE A 159 6.83 -4.03 3.85
C PHE A 159 6.40 -2.57 4.00
N GLY A 160 7.17 -1.77 4.74
CA GLY A 160 6.81 -0.45 5.20
C GLY A 160 6.21 0.50 4.16
N GLY A 161 5.35 1.41 4.61
CA GLY A 161 4.74 2.48 3.80
C GLY A 161 3.22 2.41 3.65
N GLY A 162 2.53 1.42 4.25
CA GLY A 162 1.07 1.39 4.33
C GLY A 162 0.59 1.62 5.76
N LEU A 163 -0.28 2.59 5.97
CA LEU A 163 -0.82 2.98 7.28
C LEU A 163 -2.32 3.20 7.21
N ALA A 164 -3.04 2.69 8.20
CA ALA A 164 -4.47 2.91 8.36
C ALA A 164 -4.77 4.37 8.73
N LEU A 165 -5.89 4.90 8.25
CA LEU A 165 -6.37 6.25 8.51
C LEU A 165 -7.55 6.20 9.46
N TYR A 166 -7.42 6.94 10.56
CA TYR A 166 -8.43 7.04 11.61
C TYR A 166 -8.90 8.49 11.76
N ASP A 167 -10.19 8.69 11.82
CA ASP A 167 -10.76 10.02 12.07
C ASP A 167 -10.73 10.41 13.55
N ALA A 168 -11.12 11.63 13.88
CA ALA A 168 -11.13 12.18 15.23
C ALA A 168 -12.03 11.42 16.24
N THR A 169 -12.82 10.46 15.77
CA THR A 169 -13.59 9.56 16.64
C THR A 169 -12.88 8.22 16.90
N GLY A 170 -11.70 8.00 16.31
CA GLY A 170 -10.98 6.75 16.33
C GLY A 170 -11.57 5.69 15.39
N ALA A 171 -12.44 6.10 14.46
CA ALA A 171 -13.00 5.18 13.47
C ALA A 171 -12.03 4.99 12.30
N LEU A 172 -11.81 3.73 11.91
CA LEU A 172 -11.06 3.37 10.70
C LEU A 172 -11.87 3.76 9.46
N ILE A 173 -11.36 4.71 8.67
CA ILE A 173 -12.06 5.25 7.50
C ILE A 173 -11.41 4.85 6.16
N GLY A 174 -10.21 4.31 6.18
CA GLY A 174 -9.45 3.90 5.01
C GLY A 174 -7.98 3.73 5.32
N ALA A 175 -7.11 3.84 4.32
CA ALA A 175 -5.67 3.77 4.51
C ALA A 175 -4.90 4.53 3.43
N VAL A 176 -3.66 4.92 3.75
CA VAL A 176 -2.69 5.48 2.82
C VAL A 176 -1.56 4.48 2.57
N GLY A 177 -1.08 4.43 1.34
CA GLY A 177 0.13 3.71 0.96
C GLY A 177 1.09 4.63 0.23
N VAL A 178 2.34 4.62 0.65
CA VAL A 178 3.44 5.40 0.05
C VAL A 178 4.51 4.44 -0.46
N SER A 179 5.06 4.72 -1.63
CA SER A 179 6.11 3.90 -2.23
C SER A 179 6.97 4.69 -3.21
N GLY A 180 8.28 4.45 -3.22
CA GLY A 180 9.23 5.11 -4.12
C GLY A 180 10.65 5.11 -3.63
N ASP A 181 10.89 4.70 -2.39
CA ASP A 181 12.21 4.64 -1.75
C ASP A 181 12.40 3.25 -1.09
N THR A 182 13.33 3.13 -0.14
CA THR A 182 13.41 1.96 0.73
C THR A 182 12.10 1.79 1.50
N SER A 183 11.73 0.57 1.85
CA SER A 183 10.47 0.33 2.58
C SER A 183 10.43 1.01 3.95
N CYS A 184 11.59 1.23 4.58
CA CYS A 184 11.68 1.96 5.86
C CYS A 184 11.47 3.46 5.65
N ALA A 185 12.04 4.07 4.60
CA ALA A 185 11.79 5.45 4.24
C ALA A 185 10.33 5.65 3.78
N ASP A 186 9.78 4.72 3.00
CA ASP A 186 8.37 4.70 2.63
C ASP A 186 7.47 4.76 3.87
N HIS A 187 7.82 4.02 4.95
CA HIS A 187 7.08 4.03 6.20
C HIS A 187 7.15 5.39 6.91
N ASN A 188 8.35 5.96 7.05
CA ASN A 188 8.55 7.28 7.65
C ASN A 188 7.78 8.37 6.90
N ILE A 189 7.77 8.31 5.56
CA ILE A 189 7.01 9.24 4.71
C ILE A 189 5.50 9.03 4.90
N ALA A 190 5.03 7.78 4.90
CA ALA A 190 3.62 7.47 5.11
C ALA A 190 3.11 7.98 6.46
N TRP A 191 3.92 7.86 7.52
CA TRP A 191 3.60 8.39 8.85
C TRP A 191 3.37 9.91 8.81
N ARG A 192 4.31 10.65 8.20
CA ARG A 192 4.19 12.10 8.04
C ARG A 192 3.03 12.52 7.15
N VAL A 193 2.71 11.71 6.13
CA VAL A 193 1.52 11.95 5.29
C VAL A 193 0.25 11.79 6.11
N ARG A 194 0.15 10.74 6.95
CA ARG A 194 -1.00 10.50 7.83
C ARG A 194 -1.18 11.65 8.84
N ASP A 195 -0.10 12.09 9.48
CA ASP A 195 -0.08 13.25 10.38
C ASP A 195 -0.54 14.54 9.66
N ALA A 196 0.04 14.84 8.49
CA ALA A 196 -0.32 16.03 7.71
C ALA A 196 -1.79 16.03 7.21
N LEU A 197 -2.40 14.84 7.08
CA LEU A 197 -3.82 14.70 6.78
C LEU A 197 -4.72 14.82 8.03
N ALA A 198 -4.15 14.87 9.24
CA ALA A 198 -4.87 14.82 10.52
C ALA A 198 -5.82 13.61 10.62
N LEU A 199 -5.34 12.43 10.17
CA LEU A 199 -6.06 11.16 10.17
C LEU A 199 -5.29 10.08 10.96
N ASP A 200 -4.66 10.50 12.05
CA ASP A 200 -3.70 9.76 12.88
C ASP A 200 -4.25 9.41 14.28
N PHE A 201 -5.58 9.44 14.48
CA PHE A 201 -6.24 9.06 15.73
C PHE A 201 -6.20 7.54 15.95
N VAL A 202 -4.97 6.98 15.99
CA VAL A 202 -4.71 5.55 16.06
C VAL A 202 -5.09 5.00 17.43
N PRO A 203 -6.03 4.04 17.51
CA PRO A 203 -6.56 3.57 18.80
C PRO A 203 -5.63 2.63 19.56
N GLY A 204 -4.63 2.06 18.89
CA GLY A 204 -3.67 1.11 19.40
C GLY A 204 -3.03 0.29 18.29
N GLY A 205 -1.89 -0.33 18.60
CA GLY A 205 -1.13 -1.14 17.66
C GLY A 205 -0.09 -2.00 18.37
N VAL A 206 0.82 -2.61 17.62
CA VAL A 206 1.79 -3.60 18.13
C VAL A 206 3.08 -2.98 18.66
N ASP A 207 3.36 -1.73 18.31
CA ASP A 207 4.52 -0.98 18.83
C ASP A 207 4.08 0.04 19.88
N ALA A 208 4.21 -0.30 21.15
CA ALA A 208 3.89 0.56 22.29
C ALA A 208 2.54 1.29 22.20
N GLY A 209 1.56 0.69 21.50
CA GLY A 209 0.23 1.25 21.28
C GLY A 209 0.08 1.95 19.92
N THR A 210 1.11 1.93 19.07
CA THR A 210 1.09 2.45 17.70
C THR A 210 1.30 1.34 16.68
N ASP A 211 1.19 1.68 15.41
CA ASP A 211 1.49 0.81 14.26
C ASP A 211 2.84 1.17 13.60
N ASP A 212 3.79 1.74 14.40
CA ASP A 212 5.11 2.06 13.89
C ASP A 212 5.89 0.81 13.48
N ILE A 213 6.93 1.02 12.68
CA ILE A 213 7.83 -0.03 12.22
C ILE A 213 8.70 -0.54 13.37
N ILE A 214 8.82 -1.86 13.53
CA ILE A 214 9.58 -2.49 14.62
C ILE A 214 10.86 -3.09 14.06
N TYR A 215 12.01 -2.69 14.57
CA TYR A 215 13.33 -3.19 14.16
C TYR A 215 13.91 -4.18 15.19
N ASP A 216 13.24 -5.33 15.36
CA ASP A 216 13.62 -6.33 16.38
C ASP A 216 14.12 -7.67 15.81
N ILE A 217 14.38 -7.72 14.49
CA ILE A 217 14.84 -8.95 13.85
C ILE A 217 16.32 -9.20 14.18
N THR A 218 16.60 -10.32 14.86
CA THR A 218 17.95 -10.79 15.14
C THR A 218 18.11 -12.23 14.65
N GLY A 219 19.13 -12.48 13.83
CA GLY A 219 19.37 -13.82 13.26
C GLY A 219 18.23 -14.33 12.38
N GLY A 220 17.46 -13.42 11.77
CA GLY A 220 16.32 -13.73 10.92
C GLY A 220 15.00 -13.97 11.67
N VAL A 221 14.96 -13.74 12.98
CA VAL A 221 13.76 -13.94 13.83
C VAL A 221 13.41 -12.63 14.50
N SER A 222 12.14 -12.23 14.39
CA SER A 222 11.57 -11.10 15.12
C SER A 222 11.18 -11.52 16.55
N ALA A 223 11.56 -10.75 17.55
CA ALA A 223 11.23 -11.02 18.94
C ALA A 223 9.75 -10.78 19.24
N SER A 224 9.15 -9.76 18.63
CA SER A 224 7.71 -9.45 18.75
C SER A 224 6.82 -10.30 17.84
N GLY A 225 7.38 -10.84 16.75
CA GLY A 225 6.63 -11.45 15.64
C GLY A 225 6.10 -10.44 14.61
N PHE A 226 6.30 -9.12 14.84
CA PHE A 226 5.84 -8.02 13.98
C PHE A 226 7.00 -7.20 13.38
N GLY A 227 8.24 -7.69 13.53
CA GLY A 227 9.43 -6.97 13.11
C GLY A 227 9.60 -6.85 11.60
N HIS A 228 10.28 -5.80 11.21
CA HIS A 228 10.73 -5.49 9.86
C HIS A 228 12.26 -5.37 9.84
N PRO A 229 12.96 -5.78 8.79
CA PRO A 229 14.40 -5.57 8.68
C PRO A 229 14.73 -4.09 8.55
N THR A 230 15.93 -3.69 9.00
CA THR A 230 16.50 -2.39 8.67
C THR A 230 16.81 -2.30 7.17
N CYS A 231 16.75 -1.10 6.60
CA CYS A 231 16.91 -0.88 5.16
C CYS A 231 18.34 -0.43 4.77
N GLY A 232 19.21 -0.21 5.74
CA GLY A 232 20.64 0.07 5.53
C GLY A 232 20.99 1.54 5.35
N GLY A 233 20.02 2.45 5.41
CA GLY A 233 20.22 3.89 5.52
C GLY A 233 20.21 4.36 6.98
N THR A 234 19.57 5.49 7.26
CA THR A 234 19.38 6.04 8.60
C THR A 234 17.90 6.06 9.03
N GLU A 235 17.05 5.33 8.33
CA GLU A 235 15.61 5.31 8.50
C GLU A 235 15.19 4.85 9.90
N ASP A 236 15.95 3.90 10.48
CA ASP A 236 15.74 3.33 11.81
C ASP A 236 16.17 4.26 12.97
N THR A 237 16.70 5.45 12.65
CA THR A 237 17.00 6.48 13.63
C THR A 237 15.82 7.42 13.92
N PHE A 238 14.75 7.33 13.12
CA PHE A 238 13.55 8.14 13.29
C PHE A 238 12.55 7.40 14.19
N ASP A 239 12.32 7.93 15.37
CA ASP A 239 11.25 7.53 16.28
C ASP A 239 10.00 8.32 15.87
N MET A 240 9.20 7.76 14.97
CA MET A 240 8.07 8.46 14.38
C MET A 240 7.01 8.84 15.40
N PRO A 241 6.62 8.00 16.37
CA PRO A 241 5.69 8.39 17.43
C PRO A 241 6.19 9.54 18.32
N THR A 242 7.49 9.70 18.49
CA THR A 242 8.07 10.84 19.24
C THR A 242 8.11 12.11 18.39
N LEU A 243 8.43 12.00 17.10
CA LEU A 243 8.55 13.14 16.18
C LEU A 243 7.19 13.68 15.74
N TYR A 244 6.23 12.80 15.55
CA TYR A 244 4.85 13.05 15.10
C TYR A 244 3.92 12.21 15.96
N PRO A 245 3.61 12.66 17.18
CA PRO A 245 2.74 11.90 18.09
C PRO A 245 1.35 11.71 17.47
N ILE A 246 0.80 10.49 17.65
CA ILE A 246 -0.59 10.22 17.29
C ILE A 246 -1.53 11.08 18.13
N SER A 247 -2.67 11.50 17.54
CA SER A 247 -3.66 12.41 18.13
C SER A 247 -4.61 11.72 19.11
#